data_b7e9ad401ebe5508fa7526708d2b26a0
#
_entry.id   b7e9ad401ebe5508fa7526708d2b26a0
#
_cell.length_a   1.000
_cell.length_b   1.000
_cell.length_c   1.000
_cell.angle_alpha   90.00
_cell.angle_beta   90.00
_cell.angle_gamma   90.00
#
_symmetry.space_group_name_H-M   'P 1'
#
loop_
_entity.id
_entity.type
_entity.pdbx_description
1 polymer ?
#
loop_
_entity_poly.entity_id
_entity_poly.type
_entity_poly.pdbx_seq_one_letter_code
_entity_poly.pdbx_strand_id
1 'polypeptide(L)'
;LELLGFGKYFPENKIFTAQQVTHGKPKPDLFLLAAEKTGFCPQDTFVIEDSLAGLTAGLKAGMETIAFLGCPMNNNPDNIQKVRELGIRHIFYTMPDLKRFLLDKI
;
A
#
# COMPACT_ATOMS: atom_id res chain seq x y z
N LEU A 1 -3.01 -0.76 10.65
CA LEU A 1 -2.52 -1.68 9.63
C LEU A 1 -1.24 -2.33 10.10
N GLU A 2 -1.29 -3.63 10.30
CA GLU A 2 -0.12 -4.38 10.71
C GLU A 2 0.58 -4.95 9.47
N LEU A 3 1.86 -4.63 9.32
CA LEU A 3 2.68 -5.16 8.23
C LEU A 3 3.50 -6.32 8.79
N LEU A 4 2.88 -7.49 8.85
CA LEU A 4 3.50 -8.69 9.42
C LEU A 4 4.83 -9.01 8.74
N GLY A 5 5.87 -9.21 9.55
CA GLY A 5 7.20 -9.51 9.05
C GLY A 5 8.01 -8.30 8.61
N PHE A 6 7.41 -7.11 8.63
CA PHE A 6 8.10 -5.87 8.23
C PHE A 6 8.39 -4.94 9.40
N GLY A 7 7.97 -5.25 10.62
CA GLY A 7 8.15 -4.38 11.78
C GLY A 7 9.59 -3.95 12.01
N LYS A 8 10.54 -4.79 11.66
CA LYS A 8 11.97 -4.46 11.79
C LYS A 8 12.45 -3.44 10.76
N TYR A 9 11.68 -3.22 9.69
CA TYR A 9 12.01 -2.26 8.63
C TYR A 9 11.17 -0.98 8.72
N PHE A 10 10.00 -1.07 9.38
CA PHE A 10 9.03 0.02 9.44
C PHE A 10 8.67 0.31 10.89
N PRO A 11 9.28 1.33 11.51
CA PRO A 11 8.97 1.71 12.90
C PRO A 11 7.48 2.02 13.11
N GLU A 12 6.97 1.76 14.31
CA GLU A 12 5.56 1.99 14.63
C GLU A 12 5.10 3.43 14.39
N ASN A 13 5.98 4.40 14.61
CA ASN A 13 5.63 5.81 14.39
C ASN A 13 5.44 6.14 12.91
N LYS A 14 5.67 5.18 12.02
CA LYS A 14 5.38 5.31 10.59
C LYS A 14 4.22 4.45 10.15
N ILE A 15 3.42 3.94 11.11
CA ILE A 15 2.21 3.18 10.84
C ILE A 15 1.02 4.07 11.16
N PHE A 16 0.10 4.21 10.20
CA PHE A 16 -1.04 5.11 10.30
C PHE A 16 -2.33 4.35 10.06
N THR A 17 -3.41 4.78 10.71
CA THR A 17 -4.70 4.11 10.64
C THR A 17 -5.79 5.04 10.11
N ALA A 18 -6.88 4.44 9.63
CA ALA A 18 -8.00 5.19 9.09
C ALA A 18 -8.68 6.09 10.11
N GLN A 19 -8.56 5.79 11.41
CA GLN A 19 -9.13 6.63 12.46
C GLN A 19 -8.45 8.00 12.58
N GLN A 20 -7.27 8.16 11.99
CA GLN A 20 -6.50 9.40 12.06
C GLN A 20 -6.89 10.42 11.01
N VAL A 21 -7.82 10.08 10.11
CA VAL A 21 -8.22 10.96 9.01
C VAL A 21 -9.74 11.12 8.94
N THR A 22 -10.18 12.25 8.38
CA THR A 22 -11.61 12.54 8.21
C THR A 22 -12.23 11.68 7.12
N HIS A 23 -11.51 11.48 6.01
CA HIS A 23 -12.00 10.70 4.88
C HIS A 23 -11.08 9.49 4.65
N GLY A 24 -11.64 8.30 4.83
CA GLY A 24 -10.92 7.07 4.57
C GLY A 24 -10.82 6.74 3.08
N LYS A 25 -10.23 5.59 2.78
CA LYS A 25 -10.10 5.07 1.42
C LYS A 25 -11.47 4.99 0.73
N PRO A 26 -11.57 5.28 -0.54
CA PRO A 26 -10.52 5.47 -1.56
C PRO A 26 -9.93 6.87 -1.61
N LYS A 27 -10.25 7.74 -0.67
CA LYS A 27 -9.65 9.07 -0.59
C LYS A 27 -8.19 8.95 -0.16
N PRO A 28 -7.32 9.85 -0.62
CA PRO A 28 -5.88 9.75 -0.32
C PRO A 28 -5.48 10.24 1.07
N ASP A 29 -6.44 10.69 1.88
CA ASP A 29 -6.19 11.39 3.15
C ASP A 29 -5.24 10.66 4.08
N LEU A 30 -5.45 9.33 4.27
CA LEU A 30 -4.61 8.55 5.17
C LEU A 30 -3.14 8.55 4.72
N PHE A 31 -2.92 8.35 3.42
CA PHE A 31 -1.56 8.26 2.89
C PHE A 31 -0.89 9.61 2.85
N LEU A 32 -1.65 10.68 2.57
CA LEU A 32 -1.12 12.04 2.62
C LEU A 32 -0.75 12.44 4.06
N LEU A 33 -1.56 12.01 5.05
CA LEU A 33 -1.23 12.21 6.45
C LEU A 33 0.08 11.51 6.81
N ALA A 34 0.24 10.27 6.36
CA ALA A 34 1.46 9.51 6.62
C ALA A 34 2.68 10.20 6.05
N ALA A 35 2.60 10.71 4.81
CA ALA A 35 3.69 11.43 4.19
C ALA A 35 4.02 12.71 4.96
N GLU A 36 3.00 13.47 5.36
CA GLU A 36 3.17 14.70 6.12
C GLU A 36 3.85 14.44 7.46
N LYS A 37 3.40 13.43 8.20
CA LYS A 37 3.92 13.13 9.53
C LYS A 37 5.33 12.57 9.50
N THR A 38 5.71 11.88 8.43
CA THR A 38 7.07 11.33 8.30
C THR A 38 8.03 12.28 7.60
N GLY A 39 7.53 13.34 6.98
CA GLY A 39 8.35 14.28 6.24
C GLY A 39 8.83 13.79 4.89
N PHE A 40 8.29 12.68 4.38
CA PHE A 40 8.65 12.17 3.07
C PHE A 40 7.72 12.70 1.99
N CYS A 41 8.25 12.85 0.79
CA CYS A 41 7.44 13.20 -0.36
C CYS A 41 6.62 11.99 -0.82
N PRO A 42 5.38 12.18 -1.31
CA PRO A 42 4.59 11.06 -1.83
C PRO A 42 5.32 10.23 -2.88
N GLN A 43 6.04 10.85 -3.80
CA GLN A 43 6.76 10.14 -4.85
C GLN A 43 7.90 9.27 -4.33
N ASP A 44 8.31 9.44 -3.08
CA ASP A 44 9.36 8.64 -2.43
C ASP A 44 8.77 7.62 -1.45
N THR A 45 7.47 7.40 -1.51
CA THR A 45 6.73 6.57 -0.55
C THR A 45 6.08 5.40 -1.26
N PHE A 46 6.18 4.21 -0.67
CA PHE A 46 5.47 3.02 -1.15
C PHE A 46 4.21 2.80 -0.33
N VAL A 47 3.12 2.47 -1.03
CA VAL A 47 1.88 2.00 -0.40
C VAL A 47 1.73 0.53 -0.74
N ILE A 48 1.49 -0.30 0.28
CA ILE A 48 1.21 -1.72 0.10
C ILE A 48 -0.22 -1.94 0.56
N GLU A 49 -1.07 -2.39 -0.36
CA GLU A 49 -2.50 -2.53 -0.11
C GLU A 49 -3.06 -3.78 -0.79
N ASP A 50 -4.18 -4.27 -0.25
CA ASP A 50 -4.85 -5.45 -0.78
C ASP A 50 -6.24 -5.14 -1.36
N SER A 51 -6.80 -3.97 -1.08
CA SER A 51 -8.14 -3.60 -1.51
C SER A 51 -8.10 -2.60 -2.66
N LEU A 52 -9.13 -2.63 -3.52
CA LEU A 52 -9.26 -1.66 -4.60
C LEU A 52 -9.35 -0.24 -4.05
N ALA A 53 -10.06 -0.05 -2.94
CA ALA A 53 -10.16 1.26 -2.30
C ALA A 53 -8.81 1.78 -1.83
N GLY A 54 -8.00 0.92 -1.19
CA GLY A 54 -6.68 1.29 -0.71
C GLY A 54 -5.71 1.56 -1.85
N LEU A 55 -5.76 0.74 -2.90
CA LEU A 55 -4.94 0.95 -4.09
C LEU A 55 -5.28 2.27 -4.78
N THR A 56 -6.57 2.58 -4.90
CA THR A 56 -7.02 3.85 -5.46
C THR A 56 -6.51 5.03 -4.63
N ALA A 57 -6.59 4.93 -3.31
CA ALA A 57 -6.12 5.97 -2.42
C ALA A 57 -4.60 6.22 -2.56
N GLY A 58 -3.83 5.14 -2.68
CA GLY A 58 -2.38 5.25 -2.89
C GLY A 58 -2.03 5.96 -4.19
N LEU A 59 -2.71 5.59 -5.27
CA LEU A 59 -2.51 6.25 -6.56
C LEU A 59 -2.91 7.72 -6.51
N LYS A 60 -4.03 8.04 -5.87
CA LYS A 60 -4.47 9.43 -5.72
C LYS A 60 -3.53 10.26 -4.86
N ALA A 61 -2.83 9.62 -3.93
CA ALA A 61 -1.84 10.30 -3.11
C ALA A 61 -0.52 10.57 -3.86
N GLY A 62 -0.38 10.04 -5.07
CA GLY A 62 0.86 10.19 -5.85
C GLY A 62 1.99 9.28 -5.38
N MET A 63 1.66 8.19 -4.71
CA MET A 63 2.63 7.26 -4.16
C MET A 63 2.78 6.03 -5.06
N GLU A 64 3.95 5.40 -5.02
CA GLU A 64 4.16 4.11 -5.67
C GLU A 64 3.32 3.07 -4.95
N THR A 65 2.35 2.51 -5.64
CA THR A 65 1.34 1.66 -5.02
C THR A 65 1.52 0.21 -5.46
N ILE A 66 1.63 -0.67 -4.49
CA ILE A 66 1.89 -2.10 -4.67
C ILE A 66 0.67 -2.87 -4.18
N ALA A 67 0.16 -3.78 -5.01
CA ALA A 67 -0.91 -4.67 -4.60
C ALA A 67 -0.34 -5.95 -4.02
N PHE A 68 -0.78 -6.30 -2.81
CA PHE A 68 -0.47 -7.59 -2.22
C PHE A 68 -1.74 -8.42 -2.19
N LEU A 69 -1.81 -9.43 -3.06
CA LEU A 69 -2.99 -10.27 -3.25
C LEU A 69 -2.74 -11.69 -2.76
N GLY A 70 -2.17 -11.81 -1.56
CA GLY A 70 -1.85 -13.12 -0.96
C GLY A 70 -3.06 -13.83 -0.37
N CYS A 71 -4.12 -13.09 -0.06
CA CYS A 71 -5.34 -13.68 0.48
C CYS A 71 -6.17 -14.32 -0.64
N PRO A 72 -6.70 -15.53 -0.45
CA PRO A 72 -7.53 -16.16 -1.48
C PRO A 72 -8.71 -15.31 -1.95
N MET A 73 -9.28 -14.49 -1.07
CA MET A 73 -10.39 -13.59 -1.42
C MET A 73 -9.98 -12.56 -2.48
N ASN A 74 -8.72 -12.17 -2.50
CA ASN A 74 -8.21 -11.15 -3.41
C ASN A 74 -7.44 -11.72 -4.59
N ASN A 75 -7.05 -13.00 -4.51
CA ASN A 75 -6.24 -13.66 -5.53
C ASN A 75 -7.14 -14.47 -6.46
N ASN A 76 -7.87 -13.79 -7.31
CA ASN A 76 -8.70 -14.42 -8.32
C ASN A 76 -8.65 -13.59 -9.61
N PRO A 77 -8.91 -14.22 -10.79
CA PRO A 77 -8.73 -13.53 -12.07
C PRO A 77 -9.51 -12.23 -12.20
N ASP A 78 -10.73 -12.19 -11.68
CA ASP A 78 -11.58 -11.01 -11.79
C ASP A 78 -10.99 -9.83 -11.00
N ASN A 79 -10.59 -10.08 -9.76
CA ASN A 79 -9.99 -9.04 -8.92
C ASN A 79 -8.64 -8.60 -9.46
N ILE A 80 -7.82 -9.53 -9.94
CA ILE A 80 -6.52 -9.22 -10.53
C ILE A 80 -6.69 -8.29 -11.73
N GLN A 81 -7.71 -8.55 -12.55
CA GLN A 81 -8.00 -7.70 -13.70
C GLN A 81 -8.37 -6.28 -13.26
N LYS A 82 -9.20 -6.16 -12.22
CA LYS A 82 -9.58 -4.85 -11.68
C LYS A 82 -8.38 -4.09 -11.14
N VAL A 83 -7.47 -4.79 -10.47
CA VAL A 83 -6.24 -4.18 -9.95
C VAL A 83 -5.39 -3.66 -11.11
N ARG A 84 -5.24 -4.45 -12.18
CA ARG A 84 -4.47 -4.03 -13.36
C ARG A 84 -5.10 -2.84 -14.05
N GLU A 85 -6.42 -2.78 -14.10
CA GLU A 85 -7.15 -1.67 -14.70
C GLU A 85 -6.94 -0.35 -13.96
N LEU A 86 -6.61 -0.41 -12.68
CA LEU A 86 -6.24 0.79 -11.91
C LEU A 86 -4.88 1.35 -12.31
N GLY A 87 -4.07 0.58 -13.04
CA GLY A 87 -2.72 1.00 -13.41
C GLY A 87 -1.65 0.54 -12.43
N ILE A 88 -1.97 -0.42 -11.57
CA ILE A 88 -0.99 -0.98 -10.63
C ILE A 88 0.03 -1.82 -11.40
N ARG A 89 1.31 -1.50 -11.24
CA ARG A 89 2.39 -2.16 -11.95
C ARG A 89 3.03 -3.30 -11.19
N HIS A 90 2.94 -3.30 -9.86
CA HIS A 90 3.57 -4.30 -9.01
C HIS A 90 2.50 -5.04 -8.22
N ILE A 91 2.35 -6.33 -8.51
CA ILE A 91 1.39 -7.21 -7.84
C ILE A 91 2.16 -8.41 -7.29
N PHE A 92 2.05 -8.64 -6.00
CA PHE A 92 2.70 -9.76 -5.33
C PHE A 92 1.67 -10.63 -4.65
N TYR A 93 1.94 -11.93 -4.62
CA TYR A 93 1.04 -12.93 -4.06
C TYR A 93 1.59 -13.60 -2.81
N THR A 94 2.88 -13.43 -2.54
CA THR A 94 3.53 -14.02 -1.36
C THR A 94 4.37 -12.97 -0.65
N MET A 95 4.49 -13.13 0.68
CA MET A 95 5.33 -12.24 1.47
C MET A 95 6.80 -12.30 1.09
N PRO A 96 7.40 -13.48 0.82
CA PRO A 96 8.80 -13.51 0.40
C PRO A 96 9.08 -12.70 -0.85
N ASP A 97 8.20 -12.76 -1.84
CA ASP A 97 8.39 -12.01 -3.08
C ASP A 97 8.29 -10.51 -2.85
N LEU A 98 7.27 -10.08 -2.10
CA LEU A 98 7.09 -8.67 -1.74
C LEU A 98 8.30 -8.16 -0.96
N LYS A 99 8.75 -8.93 0.02
CA LYS A 99 9.88 -8.56 0.85
C LYS A 99 11.15 -8.40 0.04
N ARG A 100 11.40 -9.31 -0.89
CA ARG A 100 12.56 -9.23 -1.77
C ARG A 100 12.54 -7.96 -2.61
N PHE A 101 11.38 -7.62 -3.16
CA PHE A 101 11.20 -6.40 -3.94
C PHE A 101 11.52 -5.16 -3.10
N LEU A 102 10.98 -5.09 -1.88
CA LEU A 102 11.20 -3.94 -1.00
C LEU A 102 12.65 -3.81 -0.58
N LEU A 103 13.33 -4.92 -0.29
CA LEU A 103 14.73 -4.89 0.10
C LEU A 103 15.64 -4.38 -1.01
N ASP A 104 15.28 -4.63 -2.26
CA ASP A 104 16.02 -4.09 -3.40
C ASP A 104 15.88 -2.58 -3.54
N LYS A 105 14.82 -2.00 -2.95
CA LYS A 105 14.53 -0.57 -3.05
C LYS A 105 15.05 0.23 -1.86
N ILE A 106 15.38 -0.44 -0.78
CA ILE A 106 15.93 0.17 0.42
C ILE A 106 17.46 0.15 0.33
#